data_211a67bd27b3bd91e4000d158e2ea50f
#
_entry.id   211a67bd27b3bd91e4000d158e2ea50f
#
_cell.length_a   1.000
_cell.length_b   1.000
_cell.length_c   1.000
_cell.angle_alpha   90.00
_cell.angle_beta   90.00
_cell.angle_gamma   90.00
#
_symmetry.space_group_name_H-M   'P 1'
#
loop_
_entity.id
_entity.type
_entity.pdbx_description
1 polymer ?
#
loop_
_entity_poly.entity_id
_entity_poly.type
_entity_poly.pdbx_seq_one_letter_code
_entity_poly.pdbx_strand_id
1 'polypeptide(L)'
;MRLRNCLFATASVFAFGLLLSPASVTAQPAPPALVLAVGGEPETGFDPITGWGSYGNPLFQSTLLKLDTDLNLVGDLATGWTLSADRKTWTLTLREDARLPDGTVLTAEDAAFTYNTARDAGGVVDLTNLHEARATGPYTLEIELKEPEITFTSRLASLGIVPKAAYGPDYARKPIGSGPFQLVEWREGEQLVVEPNPHWYGTKPGFSRVSFVFGSEDAAVSLARTGAAQLVAVPSSLVDETPQGMKSLHVKTVDNRGVMFPMVPDTGAKTGEGYPIGNSVTSDKAIRVALNEALDRQALVDLALSGHGRPAYGPADGLPWDNADANVKGGDSEAARATLAAGGWRDSNGDGVLEKDGRDAAFTLLYPASDSTRQALTLGVVEQAKTIGIRITPQGKSWTEIRTMMHANAVLFGFGSHSPAEMVRLNGSRYAGAGYYNPGYYNNPAVDAAFAKAEAAESFEASLPFWQAAQWDGATGFGSKGDAAWAWLVNLEHSYWVSDCLDTGRQQIQPHGHGFPITRNLEEWRWTCQ
;
A
#
# COMPACT_ATOMS: atom_id res chain seq x y z
N MET A 1 -8.49 -83.23 60.68
CA MET A 1 -8.83 -82.01 61.42
C MET A 1 -8.79 -80.80 60.46
N ARG A 2 -9.97 -80.17 60.27
CA ARG A 2 -10.27 -78.92 59.58
C ARG A 2 -10.07 -78.83 58.04
N LEU A 3 -11.20 -78.86 57.34
CA LEU A 3 -11.52 -78.41 55.96
C LEU A 3 -11.14 -76.95 55.70
N ARG A 4 -10.74 -76.69 54.46
CA ARG A 4 -10.87 -75.38 53.91
C ARG A 4 -11.30 -75.46 52.43
N ASN A 5 -12.45 -74.88 52.15
CA ASN A 5 -13.13 -74.74 50.85
C ASN A 5 -12.32 -73.90 49.85
N CYS A 6 -12.27 -74.35 48.61
CA CYS A 6 -11.91 -73.51 47.45
C CYS A 6 -13.18 -73.01 46.83
N LEU A 7 -13.33 -71.69 46.79
CA LEU A 7 -14.35 -70.98 45.96
C LEU A 7 -13.75 -70.66 44.60
N PHE A 8 -14.42 -71.12 43.57
CA PHE A 8 -14.19 -70.71 42.17
C PHE A 8 -14.83 -69.33 41.96
N ALA A 9 -14.06 -68.33 41.56
CA ALA A 9 -14.55 -67.05 41.09
C ALA A 9 -14.56 -67.02 39.57
N THR A 10 -15.76 -66.95 38.98
CA THR A 10 -15.96 -66.73 37.55
C THR A 10 -15.83 -65.22 37.25
N ALA A 11 -14.83 -64.86 36.45
CA ALA A 11 -14.66 -63.52 35.95
C ALA A 11 -15.51 -63.27 34.71
N SER A 12 -16.56 -62.44 34.84
CA SER A 12 -17.33 -61.91 33.71
C SER A 12 -16.59 -60.75 33.10
N VAL A 13 -16.17 -60.87 31.86
CA VAL A 13 -15.61 -59.82 31.03
C VAL A 13 -16.76 -58.92 30.50
N PHE A 14 -16.90 -57.72 31.06
CA PHE A 14 -17.75 -56.70 30.50
C PHE A 14 -17.01 -55.99 29.38
N ALA A 15 -17.39 -56.18 28.12
CA ALA A 15 -16.96 -55.42 26.97
C ALA A 15 -17.66 -54.04 26.99
N PHE A 16 -16.94 -52.99 27.37
CA PHE A 16 -17.38 -51.60 27.23
C PHE A 16 -17.19 -51.18 25.79
N GLY A 17 -18.27 -51.24 24.99
CA GLY A 17 -18.34 -50.65 23.67
C GLY A 17 -18.34 -49.13 23.80
N LEU A 18 -17.21 -48.44 23.48
CA LEU A 18 -17.18 -46.99 23.25
C LEU A 18 -18.01 -46.69 22.00
N LEU A 19 -19.25 -46.24 22.19
CA LEU A 19 -20.00 -45.54 21.18
C LEU A 19 -19.39 -44.13 21.00
N LEU A 20 -18.53 -43.98 19.99
CA LEU A 20 -18.12 -42.65 19.48
C LEU A 20 -19.35 -42.04 18.81
N SER A 21 -20.09 -41.24 19.57
CA SER A 21 -21.08 -40.32 18.97
C SER A 21 -20.36 -39.35 18.05
N PRO A 22 -20.78 -39.16 16.79
CA PRO A 22 -20.23 -38.09 15.97
C PRO A 22 -20.52 -36.76 16.69
N ALA A 23 -19.47 -36.00 16.98
CA ALA A 23 -19.61 -34.64 17.45
C ALA A 23 -20.39 -33.86 16.38
N SER A 24 -21.62 -33.50 16.68
CA SER A 24 -22.38 -32.59 15.84
C SER A 24 -21.62 -31.27 15.85
N VAL A 25 -21.03 -30.92 14.73
CA VAL A 25 -20.53 -29.56 14.49
C VAL A 25 -21.75 -28.65 14.55
N THR A 26 -21.97 -28.04 15.69
CA THR A 26 -23.00 -27.00 15.82
C THR A 26 -22.56 -25.83 14.99
N ALA A 27 -23.29 -25.54 13.94
CA ALA A 27 -23.11 -24.35 13.12
C ALA A 27 -23.07 -23.11 14.01
N GLN A 28 -22.03 -22.30 13.86
CA GLN A 28 -21.88 -21.08 14.64
C GLN A 28 -22.82 -20.02 14.05
N PRO A 29 -23.74 -19.44 14.84
CA PRO A 29 -24.65 -18.41 14.33
C PRO A 29 -23.84 -17.21 13.82
N ALA A 30 -24.35 -16.54 12.78
CA ALA A 30 -23.73 -15.32 12.25
C ALA A 30 -23.52 -14.30 13.40
N PRO A 31 -22.36 -13.66 13.48
CA PRO A 31 -22.11 -12.69 14.53
C PRO A 31 -23.08 -11.50 14.38
N PRO A 32 -23.54 -10.91 15.49
CA PRO A 32 -24.42 -9.73 15.44
C PRO A 32 -23.72 -8.51 14.84
N ALA A 33 -22.39 -8.47 14.92
CA ALA A 33 -21.52 -7.50 14.27
C ALA A 33 -20.26 -8.22 13.76
N LEU A 34 -19.79 -7.84 12.58
CA LEU A 34 -18.49 -8.26 12.05
C LEU A 34 -17.39 -7.40 12.71
N VAL A 35 -16.39 -8.02 13.32
CA VAL A 35 -15.26 -7.33 13.95
C VAL A 35 -14.00 -7.58 13.14
N LEU A 36 -13.33 -6.49 12.74
CA LEU A 36 -12.15 -6.48 11.90
C LEU A 36 -11.00 -5.76 12.62
N ALA A 37 -9.79 -6.31 12.55
CA ALA A 37 -8.56 -5.64 12.95
C ALA A 37 -7.61 -5.63 11.75
N VAL A 38 -7.79 -4.66 10.82
CA VAL A 38 -7.24 -4.72 9.45
C VAL A 38 -6.34 -3.56 9.07
N GLY A 39 -6.00 -2.71 9.99
CA GLY A 39 -5.11 -1.59 9.72
C GLY A 39 -5.12 -0.56 10.84
N GLY A 40 -4.28 0.46 10.68
CA GLY A 40 -4.21 1.59 11.58
C GLY A 40 -5.36 2.58 11.36
N GLU A 41 -5.65 3.35 12.40
CA GLU A 41 -6.55 4.48 12.33
C GLU A 41 -5.98 5.57 11.39
N PRO A 42 -6.79 6.18 10.50
CA PRO A 42 -6.29 7.27 9.65
C PRO A 42 -6.00 8.53 10.48
N GLU A 43 -4.76 9.03 10.42
CA GLU A 43 -4.31 10.19 11.21
C GLU A 43 -5.14 11.46 10.94
N THR A 44 -5.58 11.66 9.69
CA THR A 44 -6.36 12.83 9.25
C THR A 44 -7.87 12.59 9.23
N GLY A 45 -8.33 11.42 9.72
CA GLY A 45 -9.73 11.03 9.67
C GLY A 45 -10.19 10.56 8.29
N PHE A 46 -11.51 10.56 8.08
CA PHE A 46 -12.16 9.93 6.92
C PHE A 46 -12.56 10.95 5.84
N ASP A 47 -11.69 11.94 5.57
CA ASP A 47 -11.90 12.96 4.54
C ASP A 47 -11.08 12.65 3.27
N PRO A 48 -11.74 12.35 2.13
CA PRO A 48 -11.04 12.12 0.86
C PRO A 48 -10.20 13.31 0.38
N ILE A 49 -10.61 14.54 0.69
CA ILE A 49 -9.88 15.75 0.30
C ILE A 49 -8.51 15.81 0.97
N THR A 50 -8.39 15.30 2.19
CA THR A 50 -7.12 15.23 2.93
C THR A 50 -6.36 13.91 2.71
N GLY A 51 -6.94 12.94 1.97
CA GLY A 51 -6.26 11.73 1.52
C GLY A 51 -6.90 10.41 1.91
N TRP A 52 -8.02 10.40 2.62
CA TRP A 52 -8.72 9.16 2.92
C TRP A 52 -9.18 8.47 1.62
N GLY A 53 -8.94 7.17 1.53
CA GLY A 53 -9.33 6.38 0.37
C GLY A 53 -8.51 6.62 -0.91
N SER A 54 -7.37 7.33 -0.83
CA SER A 54 -6.51 7.68 -1.99
C SER A 54 -6.00 6.46 -2.77
N TYR A 55 -6.10 5.27 -2.21
CA TYR A 55 -5.83 3.99 -2.88
C TYR A 55 -7.09 3.28 -3.39
N GLY A 56 -8.25 3.96 -3.41
CA GLY A 56 -9.47 3.51 -4.09
C GLY A 56 -10.50 2.80 -3.21
N ASN A 57 -10.50 3.00 -1.91
CA ASN A 57 -11.53 2.48 -1.01
C ASN A 57 -11.93 3.51 0.06
N PRO A 58 -12.78 4.48 -0.26
CA PRO A 58 -13.18 5.51 0.69
C PRO A 58 -14.24 5.08 1.71
N LEU A 59 -14.80 3.86 1.66
CA LEU A 59 -15.76 3.24 2.57
C LEU A 59 -17.11 4.00 2.69
N PHE A 60 -17.08 5.29 3.02
CA PHE A 60 -18.27 6.15 3.19
C PHE A 60 -18.68 6.86 1.91
N GLN A 61 -17.71 7.12 1.04
CA GLN A 61 -17.92 7.87 -0.19
C GLN A 61 -17.82 6.94 -1.41
N SER A 62 -18.52 7.27 -2.48
CA SER A 62 -18.32 6.66 -3.79
C SER A 62 -17.31 7.47 -4.57
N THR A 63 -16.64 6.83 -5.52
CA THR A 63 -15.74 7.48 -6.47
C THR A 63 -16.44 7.68 -7.83
N LEU A 64 -15.89 8.47 -8.74
CA LEU A 64 -16.45 8.59 -10.09
C LEU A 64 -16.30 7.28 -10.87
N LEU A 65 -15.11 6.70 -10.84
CA LEU A 65 -14.77 5.40 -11.42
C LEU A 65 -14.22 4.49 -10.33
N LYS A 66 -14.09 3.21 -10.61
CA LYS A 66 -13.39 2.24 -9.75
C LYS A 66 -12.64 1.21 -10.58
N LEU A 67 -11.75 0.47 -9.96
CA LEU A 67 -11.12 -0.69 -10.58
C LEU A 67 -11.89 -1.95 -10.16
N ASP A 68 -12.17 -2.86 -11.07
CA ASP A 68 -12.73 -4.17 -10.74
C ASP A 68 -11.67 -5.12 -10.15
N THR A 69 -12.03 -6.36 -9.89
CA THR A 69 -11.11 -7.37 -9.34
C THR A 69 -9.98 -7.76 -10.29
N ASP A 70 -10.09 -7.44 -11.58
CA ASP A 70 -9.08 -7.68 -12.61
C ASP A 70 -8.29 -6.40 -12.96
N LEU A 71 -8.49 -5.31 -12.17
CA LEU A 71 -7.90 -3.99 -12.34
C LEU A 71 -8.38 -3.24 -13.60
N ASN A 72 -9.51 -3.63 -14.19
CA ASN A 72 -10.10 -2.85 -15.26
C ASN A 72 -10.82 -1.62 -14.69
N LEU A 73 -10.70 -0.49 -15.39
CA LEU A 73 -11.41 0.73 -15.02
C LEU A 73 -12.90 0.58 -15.39
N VAL A 74 -13.77 0.69 -14.39
CA VAL A 74 -15.23 0.59 -14.54
C VAL A 74 -15.92 1.77 -13.88
N GLY A 75 -17.19 2.00 -14.23
CA GLY A 75 -17.99 3.06 -13.62
C GLY A 75 -18.33 2.76 -12.16
N ASP A 76 -18.44 3.82 -11.35
CA ASP A 76 -19.06 3.80 -10.03
C ASP A 76 -20.19 4.85 -10.00
N LEU A 77 -19.91 6.11 -9.65
CA LEU A 77 -20.89 7.20 -9.86
C LEU A 77 -21.08 7.53 -11.33
N ALA A 78 -20.02 7.47 -12.13
CA ALA A 78 -20.12 7.69 -13.58
C ALA A 78 -20.63 6.42 -14.28
N THR A 79 -21.65 6.56 -15.11
CA THR A 79 -22.21 5.51 -15.98
C THR A 79 -21.62 5.54 -17.39
N GLY A 80 -20.94 6.64 -17.75
CA GLY A 80 -20.23 6.82 -19.01
C GLY A 80 -19.28 8.00 -18.92
N TRP A 81 -18.22 7.96 -19.72
CA TRP A 81 -17.25 9.06 -19.83
C TRP A 81 -16.61 9.12 -21.21
N THR A 82 -16.20 10.31 -21.60
CA THR A 82 -15.48 10.58 -22.85
C THR A 82 -14.35 11.57 -22.60
N LEU A 83 -13.30 11.49 -23.42
CA LEU A 83 -12.19 12.43 -23.44
C LEU A 83 -12.24 13.24 -24.73
N SER A 84 -12.09 14.56 -24.64
CA SER A 84 -12.07 15.47 -25.80
C SER A 84 -10.91 15.18 -26.76
N ALA A 85 -11.00 15.64 -28.01
CA ALA A 85 -9.98 15.41 -29.03
C ALA A 85 -8.60 16.00 -28.68
N ASP A 86 -8.57 17.11 -27.92
CA ASP A 86 -7.34 17.72 -27.39
C ASP A 86 -6.83 17.03 -26.11
N ARG A 87 -7.59 16.03 -25.61
CA ARG A 87 -7.29 15.21 -24.43
C ARG A 87 -7.17 15.97 -23.13
N LYS A 88 -7.83 17.13 -23.03
CA LYS A 88 -7.83 17.98 -21.82
C LYS A 88 -9.14 17.96 -21.06
N THR A 89 -10.25 17.55 -21.67
CA THR A 89 -11.57 17.59 -21.01
C THR A 89 -12.19 16.20 -20.92
N TRP A 90 -12.41 15.74 -19.71
CA TRP A 90 -13.23 14.57 -19.42
C TRP A 90 -14.67 15.00 -19.22
N THR A 91 -15.60 14.40 -19.96
CA THR A 91 -17.04 14.57 -19.74
C THR A 91 -17.61 13.28 -19.19
N LEU A 92 -18.22 13.33 -18.00
CA LEU A 92 -18.77 12.18 -17.30
C LEU A 92 -20.29 12.32 -17.13
N THR A 93 -21.02 11.25 -17.40
CA THR A 93 -22.46 11.13 -17.10
C THR A 93 -22.59 10.36 -15.80
N LEU A 94 -23.23 10.95 -14.80
CA LEU A 94 -23.40 10.36 -13.47
C LEU A 94 -24.75 9.63 -13.37
N ARG A 95 -24.81 8.64 -12.46
CA ARG A 95 -26.04 7.96 -12.09
C ARG A 95 -26.98 8.88 -11.31
N GLU A 96 -28.28 8.63 -11.39
CA GLU A 96 -29.30 9.49 -10.78
C GLU A 96 -29.82 8.93 -9.42
N ASP A 97 -29.41 7.70 -9.06
CA ASP A 97 -29.88 6.98 -7.88
C ASP A 97 -28.87 6.97 -6.70
N ALA A 98 -27.71 7.64 -6.85
CA ALA A 98 -26.77 7.80 -5.75
C ALA A 98 -27.31 8.73 -4.66
N ARG A 99 -27.40 8.22 -3.42
CA ARG A 99 -27.96 8.97 -2.28
C ARG A 99 -27.10 8.83 -1.03
N LEU A 100 -27.13 9.87 -0.23
CA LEU A 100 -26.61 9.87 1.12
C LEU A 100 -27.52 9.03 2.04
N PRO A 101 -27.05 8.66 3.26
CA PRO A 101 -27.87 7.89 4.22
C PRO A 101 -29.18 8.56 4.63
N ASP A 102 -29.30 9.89 4.53
CA ASP A 102 -30.53 10.65 4.80
C ASP A 102 -31.48 10.74 3.59
N GLY A 103 -31.10 10.13 2.45
CA GLY A 103 -31.86 10.14 1.22
C GLY A 103 -31.56 11.32 0.29
N THR A 104 -30.70 12.25 0.67
CA THR A 104 -30.26 13.37 -0.19
C THR A 104 -29.57 12.83 -1.42
N VAL A 105 -29.94 13.36 -2.60
CA VAL A 105 -29.36 12.95 -3.90
C VAL A 105 -27.98 13.57 -4.07
N LEU A 106 -27.01 12.79 -4.48
CA LEU A 106 -25.69 13.26 -4.88
C LEU A 106 -25.72 13.67 -6.36
N THR A 107 -25.14 14.82 -6.68
CA THR A 107 -25.18 15.42 -8.02
C THR A 107 -23.79 15.73 -8.57
N ALA A 108 -23.73 16.14 -9.84
CA ALA A 108 -22.50 16.62 -10.46
C ALA A 108 -21.91 17.87 -9.77
N GLU A 109 -22.73 18.65 -9.05
CA GLU A 109 -22.26 19.81 -8.30
C GLU A 109 -21.39 19.39 -7.09
N ASP A 110 -21.74 18.28 -6.42
CA ASP A 110 -20.94 17.71 -5.34
C ASP A 110 -19.60 17.19 -5.85
N ALA A 111 -19.60 16.55 -7.02
CA ALA A 111 -18.38 16.07 -7.66
C ALA A 111 -17.47 17.26 -8.08
N ALA A 112 -18.02 18.28 -8.72
CA ALA A 112 -17.28 19.49 -9.10
C ALA A 112 -16.68 20.20 -7.89
N PHE A 113 -17.48 20.33 -6.81
CA PHE A 113 -17.02 20.87 -5.53
C PHE A 113 -15.85 20.06 -4.98
N THR A 114 -15.97 18.74 -4.95
CA THR A 114 -14.93 17.85 -4.40
C THR A 114 -13.60 18.03 -5.12
N TYR A 115 -13.59 17.96 -6.46
CA TYR A 115 -12.36 18.06 -7.23
C TYR A 115 -11.70 19.43 -7.10
N ASN A 116 -12.46 20.53 -7.17
CA ASN A 116 -11.93 21.89 -7.02
C ASN A 116 -11.37 22.10 -5.61
N THR A 117 -12.11 21.67 -4.56
CA THR A 117 -11.67 21.83 -3.17
C THR A 117 -10.41 21.00 -2.88
N ALA A 118 -10.34 19.76 -3.40
CA ALA A 118 -9.17 18.90 -3.22
C ALA A 118 -7.94 19.46 -3.95
N ARG A 119 -8.10 20.03 -5.17
CA ARG A 119 -7.03 20.74 -5.87
C ARG A 119 -6.49 21.90 -5.04
N ASP A 120 -7.37 22.73 -4.49
CA ASP A 120 -7.01 23.94 -3.75
C ASP A 120 -6.41 23.61 -2.38
N ALA A 121 -6.80 22.49 -1.79
CA ALA A 121 -6.23 22.00 -0.55
C ALA A 121 -4.82 21.41 -0.72
N GLY A 122 -4.44 20.96 -1.92
CA GLY A 122 -3.13 20.34 -2.18
C GLY A 122 -2.89 19.06 -1.37
N GLY A 123 -3.93 18.22 -1.23
CA GLY A 123 -3.90 16.98 -0.47
C GLY A 123 -3.09 15.85 -1.15
N VAL A 124 -3.23 14.64 -0.63
CA VAL A 124 -2.49 13.44 -1.10
C VAL A 124 -2.81 13.08 -2.55
N VAL A 125 -4.05 13.28 -2.98
CA VAL A 125 -4.44 13.12 -4.39
C VAL A 125 -3.94 14.31 -5.18
N ASP A 126 -2.95 14.08 -6.04
CA ASP A 126 -2.36 15.15 -6.86
C ASP A 126 -3.34 15.60 -7.95
N LEU A 127 -3.87 16.79 -7.80
CA LEU A 127 -4.76 17.49 -8.75
C LEU A 127 -4.12 18.77 -9.30
N THR A 128 -2.81 18.91 -9.26
CA THR A 128 -2.11 20.12 -9.74
C THR A 128 -2.35 20.38 -11.22
N ASN A 129 -2.63 19.33 -12.02
CA ASN A 129 -2.98 19.42 -13.43
C ASN A 129 -4.47 19.73 -13.68
N LEU A 130 -5.33 19.66 -12.66
CA LEU A 130 -6.73 20.07 -12.79
C LEU A 130 -6.81 21.59 -13.00
N HIS A 131 -7.43 22.01 -14.11
CA HIS A 131 -7.80 23.41 -14.32
C HIS A 131 -9.09 23.72 -13.56
N GLU A 132 -10.17 23.05 -13.91
CA GLU A 132 -11.48 23.21 -13.29
C GLU A 132 -12.34 21.95 -13.42
N ALA A 133 -13.18 21.70 -12.42
CA ALA A 133 -14.29 20.77 -12.51
C ALA A 133 -15.60 21.55 -12.41
N ARG A 134 -16.57 21.31 -13.34
CA ARG A 134 -17.85 21.99 -13.33
C ARG A 134 -19.01 21.06 -13.67
N ALA A 135 -20.14 21.27 -13.02
CA ALA A 135 -21.40 20.65 -13.38
C ALA A 135 -22.02 21.42 -14.57
N THR A 136 -22.24 20.72 -15.68
CA THR A 136 -22.92 21.27 -16.86
C THR A 136 -24.40 20.85 -16.92
N GLY A 137 -24.80 19.99 -15.98
CA GLY A 137 -26.17 19.54 -15.73
C GLY A 137 -26.23 18.85 -14.36
N PRO A 138 -27.43 18.44 -13.90
CA PRO A 138 -27.56 17.79 -12.60
C PRO A 138 -26.68 16.51 -12.46
N TYR A 139 -26.47 15.80 -13.59
CA TYR A 139 -25.73 14.54 -13.66
C TYR A 139 -24.68 14.54 -14.76
N THR A 140 -24.21 15.71 -15.18
CA THR A 140 -23.13 15.86 -16.17
C THR A 140 -22.01 16.68 -15.56
N LEU A 141 -20.84 16.07 -15.48
CA LEU A 141 -19.62 16.67 -14.95
C LEU A 141 -18.59 16.83 -16.06
N GLU A 142 -18.00 18.00 -16.16
CA GLU A 142 -16.80 18.23 -16.97
C GLU A 142 -15.60 18.48 -16.05
N ILE A 143 -14.47 17.83 -16.37
CA ILE A 143 -13.19 18.00 -15.71
C ILE A 143 -12.17 18.44 -16.74
N GLU A 144 -11.73 19.68 -16.66
CA GLU A 144 -10.76 20.29 -17.56
C GLU A 144 -9.36 20.22 -16.95
N LEU A 145 -8.38 19.74 -17.72
CA LEU A 145 -6.97 19.65 -17.37
C LEU A 145 -6.17 20.78 -18.05
N LYS A 146 -5.09 21.21 -17.42
CA LYS A 146 -4.14 22.18 -17.99
C LYS A 146 -3.38 21.57 -19.17
N GLU A 147 -2.95 20.31 -19.02
CA GLU A 147 -2.25 19.53 -20.04
C GLU A 147 -2.84 18.11 -20.14
N PRO A 148 -2.70 17.44 -21.30
CA PRO A 148 -3.10 16.04 -21.43
C PRO A 148 -2.43 15.15 -20.39
N GLU A 149 -3.24 14.31 -19.72
CA GLU A 149 -2.76 13.34 -18.74
C GLU A 149 -3.60 12.07 -18.77
N ILE A 150 -3.10 11.03 -19.46
CA ILE A 150 -3.84 9.78 -19.63
C ILE A 150 -4.07 9.05 -18.29
N THR A 151 -3.17 9.27 -17.30
CA THR A 151 -3.28 8.66 -15.97
C THR A 151 -4.25 9.38 -15.04
N PHE A 152 -4.89 10.47 -15.48
CA PHE A 152 -5.86 11.21 -14.65
C PHE A 152 -7.04 10.34 -14.22
N THR A 153 -7.36 9.30 -14.98
CA THR A 153 -8.38 8.29 -14.63
C THR A 153 -8.14 7.65 -13.25
N SER A 154 -6.90 7.55 -12.80
CA SER A 154 -6.61 7.06 -11.45
C SER A 154 -7.15 7.97 -10.34
N ARG A 155 -7.20 9.31 -10.58
CA ARG A 155 -7.80 10.27 -9.64
C ARG A 155 -9.33 10.14 -9.66
N LEU A 156 -9.92 9.81 -10.81
CA LEU A 156 -11.35 9.53 -10.92
C LEU A 156 -11.76 8.27 -10.15
N ALA A 157 -10.83 7.32 -10.00
CA ALA A 157 -11.05 6.05 -9.30
C ALA A 157 -10.61 6.04 -7.82
N SER A 158 -10.02 7.12 -7.32
CA SER A 158 -9.49 7.15 -5.95
C SER A 158 -10.05 8.28 -5.08
N LEU A 159 -10.49 9.41 -5.67
CA LEU A 159 -11.04 10.51 -4.88
C LEU A 159 -12.53 10.27 -4.60
N GLY A 160 -12.85 10.01 -3.33
CA GLY A 160 -14.23 9.89 -2.87
C GLY A 160 -14.98 11.21 -2.96
N ILE A 161 -16.22 11.19 -3.48
CA ILE A 161 -17.04 12.39 -3.62
C ILE A 161 -17.68 12.78 -2.29
N VAL A 162 -17.43 14.01 -1.87
CA VAL A 162 -18.01 14.59 -0.65
C VAL A 162 -19.21 15.48 -0.98
N PRO A 163 -20.32 15.44 -0.22
CA PRO A 163 -21.48 16.29 -0.47
C PRO A 163 -21.16 17.74 -0.07
N LYS A 164 -21.26 18.65 -1.02
CA LYS A 164 -20.98 20.09 -0.85
C LYS A 164 -21.70 20.71 0.34
N ALA A 165 -22.98 20.38 0.53
CA ALA A 165 -23.81 20.94 1.59
C ALA A 165 -23.42 20.45 3.00
N ALA A 166 -22.78 19.27 3.12
CA ALA A 166 -22.39 18.68 4.41
C ALA A 166 -20.89 18.82 4.67
N TYR A 167 -20.10 19.34 3.73
CA TYR A 167 -18.66 19.49 3.89
C TYR A 167 -18.31 20.70 4.77
N GLY A 168 -17.43 20.48 5.74
CA GLY A 168 -16.97 21.51 6.66
C GLY A 168 -15.86 21.02 7.59
N PRO A 169 -15.43 21.80 8.59
CA PRO A 169 -14.29 21.49 9.46
C PRO A 169 -14.37 20.14 10.18
N ASP A 170 -15.58 19.68 10.48
CA ASP A 170 -15.80 18.42 11.18
C ASP A 170 -15.94 17.20 10.26
N TYR A 171 -15.86 17.40 8.91
CA TYR A 171 -16.18 16.34 7.95
C TYR A 171 -15.31 15.10 8.15
N ALA A 172 -14.02 15.28 8.41
CA ALA A 172 -13.08 14.18 8.64
C ALA A 172 -13.50 13.28 9.82
N ARG A 173 -14.20 13.84 10.81
CA ARG A 173 -14.70 13.15 12.00
C ARG A 173 -16.13 12.63 11.85
N LYS A 174 -16.90 13.21 10.97
CA LYS A 174 -18.30 12.87 10.70
C LYS A 174 -18.51 12.68 9.20
N PRO A 175 -17.79 11.71 8.59
CA PRO A 175 -17.90 11.48 7.16
C PRO A 175 -19.32 11.07 6.78
N ILE A 176 -19.81 11.64 5.69
CA ILE A 176 -21.06 11.24 5.05
C ILE A 176 -20.83 11.17 3.55
N GLY A 177 -21.42 10.19 2.87
CA GLY A 177 -21.28 10.01 1.44
C GLY A 177 -22.28 9.01 0.88
N SER A 178 -22.20 8.73 -0.40
CA SER A 178 -23.06 7.77 -1.09
C SER A 178 -22.49 6.35 -1.15
N GLY A 179 -21.41 6.08 -0.41
CA GLY A 179 -20.79 4.75 -0.35
C GLY A 179 -21.63 3.70 0.37
N PRO A 180 -21.15 2.45 0.41
CA PRO A 180 -21.91 1.30 0.94
C PRO A 180 -22.18 1.36 2.44
N PHE A 181 -21.43 2.16 3.19
CA PHE A 181 -21.55 2.24 4.64
C PHE A 181 -21.70 3.68 5.14
N GLN A 182 -22.30 3.83 6.31
CA GLN A 182 -22.42 5.06 7.06
C GLN A 182 -21.75 4.93 8.42
N LEU A 183 -21.25 6.05 8.95
CA LEU A 183 -20.67 6.13 10.29
C LEU A 183 -21.76 6.01 11.36
N VAL A 184 -21.52 5.13 12.34
CA VAL A 184 -22.32 5.04 13.58
C VAL A 184 -21.58 5.68 14.74
N GLU A 185 -20.33 5.26 14.96
CA GLU A 185 -19.49 5.73 16.05
C GLU A 185 -18.02 5.65 15.64
N TRP A 186 -17.25 6.64 16.03
CA TRP A 186 -15.80 6.58 15.97
C TRP A 186 -15.19 7.03 17.29
N ARG A 187 -14.55 6.09 17.98
CA ARG A 187 -13.74 6.34 19.18
C ARG A 187 -12.27 6.26 18.78
N GLU A 188 -11.60 7.43 18.77
CA GLU A 188 -10.20 7.53 18.39
C GLU A 188 -9.30 6.60 19.21
N GLY A 189 -8.38 5.94 18.52
CA GLY A 189 -7.45 4.97 19.11
C GLY A 189 -8.10 3.65 19.55
N GLU A 190 -9.43 3.50 19.42
CA GLU A 190 -10.15 2.31 19.87
C GLU A 190 -10.87 1.60 18.73
N GLN A 191 -11.90 2.23 18.15
CA GLN A 191 -12.72 1.59 17.13
C GLN A 191 -13.51 2.55 16.26
N LEU A 192 -13.81 2.08 15.05
CA LEU A 192 -14.78 2.65 14.13
C LEU A 192 -15.93 1.66 13.94
N VAL A 193 -17.17 2.11 14.10
CA VAL A 193 -18.39 1.32 13.88
C VAL A 193 -19.16 1.90 12.71
N VAL A 194 -19.48 1.04 11.76
CA VAL A 194 -20.24 1.41 10.55
C VAL A 194 -21.45 0.48 10.36
N GLU A 195 -22.50 0.99 9.70
CA GLU A 195 -23.67 0.25 9.26
C GLU A 195 -23.91 0.47 7.77
N PRO A 196 -24.65 -0.42 7.09
CA PRO A 196 -24.99 -0.21 5.68
C PRO A 196 -25.70 1.13 5.46
N ASN A 197 -25.32 1.84 4.39
CA ASN A 197 -26.10 2.94 3.87
C ASN A 197 -27.45 2.39 3.33
N PRO A 198 -28.61 2.81 3.86
CA PRO A 198 -29.91 2.27 3.45
C PRO A 198 -30.25 2.60 1.98
N HIS A 199 -29.56 3.57 1.39
CA HIS A 199 -29.75 4.02 0.01
C HIS A 199 -28.60 3.61 -0.92
N TRP A 200 -27.74 2.67 -0.48
CA TRP A 200 -26.67 2.16 -1.32
C TRP A 200 -27.21 1.54 -2.61
N TYR A 201 -26.69 1.96 -3.73
CA TYR A 201 -27.12 1.57 -5.08
C TYR A 201 -26.49 0.24 -5.59
N GLY A 202 -25.50 -0.27 -4.88
CA GLY A 202 -24.80 -1.52 -5.22
C GLY A 202 -25.34 -2.74 -4.49
N THR A 203 -24.51 -3.77 -4.37
CA THR A 203 -24.83 -4.99 -3.64
C THR A 203 -25.11 -4.69 -2.18
N LYS A 204 -26.28 -5.13 -1.67
CA LYS A 204 -26.63 -4.91 -0.26
C LYS A 204 -25.65 -5.64 0.66
N PRO A 205 -24.99 -4.93 1.61
CA PRO A 205 -24.08 -5.53 2.58
C PRO A 205 -24.73 -6.70 3.35
N GLY A 206 -23.95 -7.77 3.57
CA GLY A 206 -24.41 -8.97 4.26
C GLY A 206 -24.46 -8.84 5.78
N PHE A 207 -23.82 -7.82 6.34
CA PHE A 207 -23.73 -7.56 7.79
C PHE A 207 -24.44 -6.28 8.14
N SER A 208 -25.21 -6.29 9.23
CA SER A 208 -25.94 -5.11 9.71
C SER A 208 -25.03 -4.11 10.44
N ARG A 209 -23.87 -4.56 10.90
CA ARG A 209 -22.87 -3.73 11.60
C ARG A 209 -21.48 -4.29 11.37
N VAL A 210 -20.50 -3.40 11.18
CA VAL A 210 -19.08 -3.74 11.10
C VAL A 210 -18.30 -2.84 12.05
N SER A 211 -17.44 -3.45 12.88
CA SER A 211 -16.55 -2.74 13.79
C SER A 211 -15.10 -2.95 13.34
N PHE A 212 -14.40 -1.87 13.09
CA PHE A 212 -12.95 -1.85 12.91
C PHE A 212 -12.31 -1.55 14.25
N VAL A 213 -11.45 -2.44 14.74
CA VAL A 213 -10.73 -2.25 16.00
C VAL A 213 -9.31 -1.81 15.68
N PHE A 214 -8.89 -0.72 16.30
CA PHE A 214 -7.55 -0.17 16.19
C PHE A 214 -6.67 -0.67 17.34
N GLY A 215 -5.39 -0.89 17.08
CA GLY A 215 -4.47 -1.37 18.10
C GLY A 215 -3.14 -1.85 17.52
N SER A 216 -2.28 -2.37 18.41
CA SER A 216 -1.01 -2.97 18.00
C SER A 216 -1.22 -4.34 17.32
N GLU A 217 -0.18 -4.83 16.61
CA GLU A 217 -0.16 -6.18 16.03
C GLU A 217 -0.47 -7.25 17.09
N ASP A 218 0.09 -7.15 18.29
CA ASP A 218 -0.16 -8.09 19.39
C ASP A 218 -1.63 -8.07 19.87
N ALA A 219 -2.26 -6.89 19.92
CA ALA A 219 -3.67 -6.76 20.28
C ALA A 219 -4.55 -7.42 19.20
N ALA A 220 -4.25 -7.22 17.93
CA ALA A 220 -4.96 -7.83 16.82
C ALA A 220 -4.85 -9.37 16.85
N VAL A 221 -3.64 -9.91 17.07
CA VAL A 221 -3.40 -11.35 17.26
C VAL A 221 -4.20 -11.91 18.44
N SER A 222 -4.27 -11.18 19.56
CA SER A 222 -5.07 -11.59 20.73
C SER A 222 -6.56 -11.65 20.41
N LEU A 223 -7.10 -10.70 19.66
CA LEU A 223 -8.51 -10.70 19.21
C LEU A 223 -8.82 -11.92 18.35
N ALA A 224 -7.92 -12.31 17.44
CA ALA A 224 -8.07 -13.51 16.64
C ALA A 224 -8.09 -14.79 17.51
N ARG A 225 -7.09 -14.95 18.39
CA ARG A 225 -6.96 -16.13 19.25
C ARG A 225 -8.12 -16.33 20.22
N THR A 226 -8.79 -15.26 20.62
CA THR A 226 -9.98 -15.31 21.49
C THR A 226 -11.30 -15.43 20.71
N GLY A 227 -11.26 -15.39 19.37
CA GLY A 227 -12.45 -15.40 18.51
C GLY A 227 -13.24 -14.09 18.55
N ALA A 228 -12.69 -13.02 19.12
CA ALA A 228 -13.33 -11.73 19.24
C ALA A 228 -13.34 -10.93 17.92
N ALA A 229 -12.45 -11.24 16.98
CA ALA A 229 -12.46 -10.68 15.63
C ALA A 229 -12.58 -11.80 14.58
N GLN A 230 -13.28 -11.53 13.49
CA GLN A 230 -13.53 -12.46 12.39
C GLN A 230 -12.53 -12.32 11.25
N LEU A 231 -11.83 -11.20 11.17
CA LEU A 231 -10.72 -11.00 10.24
C LEU A 231 -9.68 -10.08 10.88
N VAL A 232 -8.42 -10.51 10.83
CA VAL A 232 -7.31 -9.82 11.47
C VAL A 232 -6.13 -9.78 10.50
N ALA A 233 -5.57 -8.60 10.26
CA ALA A 233 -4.28 -8.47 9.57
C ALA A 233 -3.17 -8.96 10.51
N VAL A 234 -2.29 -9.79 9.99
CA VAL A 234 -1.18 -10.37 10.77
C VAL A 234 0.14 -10.17 10.04
N PRO A 235 1.25 -10.03 10.79
CA PRO A 235 2.58 -10.07 10.18
C PRO A 235 2.80 -11.39 9.42
N SER A 236 3.52 -11.32 8.31
CA SER A 236 3.83 -12.51 7.50
C SER A 236 4.51 -13.62 8.31
N SER A 237 5.28 -13.26 9.35
CA SER A 237 5.94 -14.20 10.24
C SER A 237 5.00 -15.05 11.10
N LEU A 238 3.75 -14.63 11.28
CA LEU A 238 2.75 -15.30 12.12
C LEU A 238 1.62 -15.94 11.32
N VAL A 239 1.54 -15.70 10.02
CA VAL A 239 0.35 -16.05 9.23
C VAL A 239 0.04 -17.54 9.22
N ASP A 240 1.06 -18.41 9.28
CA ASP A 240 0.92 -19.87 9.31
C ASP A 240 0.51 -20.41 10.70
N GLU A 241 0.57 -19.59 11.76
CA GLU A 241 0.15 -19.95 13.13
C GLU A 241 -1.35 -19.74 13.35
N THR A 242 -2.16 -20.16 12.41
CA THR A 242 -3.62 -19.87 12.37
C THR A 242 -4.34 -20.37 13.61
N PRO A 243 -5.11 -19.53 14.33
CA PRO A 243 -5.92 -19.94 15.47
C PRO A 243 -7.03 -20.92 15.06
N GLN A 244 -7.49 -21.72 16.03
CA GLN A 244 -8.62 -22.63 15.79
C GLN A 244 -9.88 -21.86 15.32
N GLY A 245 -10.54 -22.34 14.26
CA GLY A 245 -11.73 -21.72 13.67
C GLY A 245 -11.42 -20.56 12.72
N MET A 246 -10.15 -20.38 12.36
CA MET A 246 -9.70 -19.42 11.36
C MET A 246 -8.86 -20.09 10.29
N LYS A 247 -8.74 -19.47 9.15
CA LYS A 247 -7.88 -19.84 8.01
C LYS A 247 -6.96 -18.68 7.64
N SER A 248 -5.78 -18.99 7.10
CA SER A 248 -4.89 -18.01 6.50
C SER A 248 -5.42 -17.55 5.16
N LEU A 249 -5.34 -16.24 4.92
CA LEU A 249 -5.64 -15.62 3.63
C LEU A 249 -4.45 -14.76 3.21
N HIS A 250 -3.85 -15.11 2.06
CA HIS A 250 -2.77 -14.36 1.45
C HIS A 250 -3.31 -13.61 0.24
N VAL A 251 -3.22 -12.30 0.26
CA VAL A 251 -3.67 -11.47 -0.85
C VAL A 251 -2.47 -10.87 -1.56
N LYS A 252 -2.37 -11.14 -2.86
CA LYS A 252 -1.33 -10.53 -3.71
C LYS A 252 -1.45 -9.02 -3.70
N THR A 253 -0.31 -8.34 -3.74
CA THR A 253 -0.26 -6.89 -3.72
C THR A 253 0.70 -6.33 -4.77
N VAL A 254 0.59 -5.02 -5.02
CA VAL A 254 1.65 -4.19 -5.60
C VAL A 254 2.42 -3.43 -4.51
N ASP A 255 2.14 -3.71 -3.24
CA ASP A 255 2.80 -3.09 -2.08
C ASP A 255 4.25 -3.54 -1.98
N ASN A 256 5.16 -2.62 -2.18
CA ASN A 256 6.60 -2.87 -2.22
C ASN A 256 7.34 -2.20 -1.07
N ARG A 257 8.56 -2.67 -0.84
CA ARG A 257 9.52 -2.05 0.08
C ARG A 257 10.82 -1.81 -0.65
N GLY A 258 11.39 -0.61 -0.47
CA GLY A 258 12.66 -0.23 -1.09
C GLY A 258 13.42 0.79 -0.28
N VAL A 259 14.74 0.78 -0.44
CA VAL A 259 15.64 1.80 0.09
C VAL A 259 15.72 2.96 -0.89
N MET A 260 15.22 4.12 -0.49
CA MET A 260 15.40 5.38 -1.18
C MET A 260 16.76 5.98 -0.81
N PHE A 261 17.48 6.53 -1.78
CA PHE A 261 18.76 7.18 -1.57
C PHE A 261 18.69 8.70 -1.80
N PRO A 262 19.29 9.55 -0.92
CA PRO A 262 19.64 10.91 -1.31
C PRO A 262 20.60 10.89 -2.52
N MET A 263 20.19 11.56 -3.61
CA MET A 263 20.87 11.50 -4.92
C MET A 263 21.80 12.66 -5.18
N VAL A 264 21.79 13.66 -4.30
CA VAL A 264 22.66 14.85 -4.39
C VAL A 264 23.68 14.84 -3.24
N PRO A 265 24.90 15.39 -3.45
CA PRO A 265 25.91 15.45 -2.39
C PRO A 265 25.48 16.40 -1.27
N ASP A 266 26.00 16.16 -0.07
CA ASP A 266 25.87 17.10 1.03
C ASP A 266 26.74 18.35 0.76
N THR A 267 26.05 19.46 0.53
CA THR A 267 26.66 20.79 0.32
C THR A 267 26.29 21.77 1.44
N GLY A 268 25.65 21.29 2.50
CA GLY A 268 25.05 22.12 3.54
C GLY A 268 23.71 22.76 3.15
N ALA A 269 23.15 22.37 1.99
CA ALA A 269 21.84 22.84 1.55
C ALA A 269 20.71 22.35 2.48
N LYS A 270 19.64 23.13 2.56
CA LYS A 270 18.47 22.83 3.40
C LYS A 270 17.18 23.06 2.63
N THR A 271 16.13 22.34 3.02
CA THR A 271 14.76 22.60 2.56
C THR A 271 14.26 23.96 3.03
N GLY A 272 13.14 24.43 2.49
CA GLY A 272 12.48 25.65 2.97
C GLY A 272 12.08 25.59 4.45
N GLU A 273 11.90 24.37 5.00
CA GLU A 273 11.63 24.12 6.44
C GLU A 273 12.92 24.00 7.28
N GLY A 274 14.10 24.07 6.67
CA GLY A 274 15.39 24.02 7.35
C GLY A 274 16.01 22.63 7.52
N TYR A 275 15.43 21.57 6.94
CA TYR A 275 15.94 20.20 7.01
C TYR A 275 17.14 20.00 6.07
N PRO A 276 18.16 19.19 6.46
CA PRO A 276 19.36 18.98 5.65
C PRO A 276 19.04 18.21 4.37
N ILE A 277 19.72 18.55 3.26
CA ILE A 277 19.60 17.91 1.96
C ILE A 277 20.96 17.33 1.55
N GLY A 278 20.94 16.11 1.00
CA GLY A 278 22.06 15.48 0.34
C GLY A 278 22.89 14.58 1.26
N ASN A 279 23.55 13.62 0.61
CA ASN A 279 24.44 12.65 1.24
C ASN A 279 25.59 12.32 0.28
N SER A 280 26.81 12.66 0.64
CA SER A 280 27.97 12.52 -0.25
C SER A 280 28.42 11.07 -0.48
N VAL A 281 27.86 10.10 0.23
CA VAL A 281 28.09 8.66 -0.01
C VAL A 281 27.03 8.10 -0.94
N THR A 282 25.75 8.26 -0.60
CA THR A 282 24.64 7.71 -1.41
C THR A 282 24.45 8.45 -2.74
N SER A 283 24.92 9.69 -2.89
CA SER A 283 24.95 10.40 -4.17
C SER A 283 25.94 9.81 -5.18
N ASP A 284 26.93 9.02 -4.73
CA ASP A 284 27.82 8.29 -5.63
C ASP A 284 27.06 7.09 -6.25
N LYS A 285 26.97 7.08 -7.58
CA LYS A 285 26.27 6.03 -8.33
C LYS A 285 26.83 4.64 -8.05
N ALA A 286 28.15 4.50 -7.86
CA ALA A 286 28.79 3.21 -7.60
C ALA A 286 28.27 2.55 -6.32
N ILE A 287 28.01 3.33 -5.27
CA ILE A 287 27.42 2.84 -4.01
C ILE A 287 26.01 2.26 -4.25
N ARG A 288 25.15 2.97 -5.00
CA ARG A 288 23.77 2.56 -5.25
C ARG A 288 23.66 1.36 -6.17
N VAL A 289 24.49 1.33 -7.24
CA VAL A 289 24.54 0.19 -8.16
C VAL A 289 25.07 -1.04 -7.44
N ALA A 290 26.18 -0.92 -6.71
CA ALA A 290 26.76 -2.04 -5.95
C ALA A 290 25.81 -2.62 -4.91
N LEU A 291 25.04 -1.79 -4.22
CA LEU A 291 23.99 -2.28 -3.32
C LEU A 291 22.93 -3.08 -4.09
N ASN A 292 22.47 -2.61 -5.24
CA ASN A 292 21.52 -3.36 -6.07
C ASN A 292 22.08 -4.70 -6.58
N GLU A 293 23.40 -4.76 -6.89
CA GLU A 293 24.10 -5.97 -7.32
C GLU A 293 24.30 -6.97 -6.17
N ALA A 294 24.60 -6.47 -4.95
CA ALA A 294 24.86 -7.33 -3.80
C ALA A 294 23.59 -7.93 -3.18
N LEU A 295 22.46 -7.19 -3.20
CA LEU A 295 21.26 -7.58 -2.49
C LEU A 295 20.63 -8.88 -3.01
N ASP A 296 20.69 -9.94 -2.20
CA ASP A 296 19.90 -11.17 -2.37
C ASP A 296 18.48 -10.91 -1.86
N ARG A 297 17.59 -10.60 -2.78
CA ARG A 297 16.20 -10.23 -2.50
C ARG A 297 15.36 -11.42 -2.05
N GLN A 298 15.69 -12.65 -2.53
CA GLN A 298 14.98 -13.83 -2.07
C GLN A 298 15.31 -14.13 -0.60
N ALA A 299 16.58 -13.98 -0.21
CA ALA A 299 16.95 -14.10 1.20
C ALA A 299 16.25 -13.07 2.10
N LEU A 300 15.96 -11.85 1.58
CA LEU A 300 15.18 -10.85 2.31
C LEU A 300 13.69 -11.23 2.42
N VAL A 301 13.10 -11.83 1.38
CA VAL A 301 11.74 -12.39 1.43
C VAL A 301 11.65 -13.48 2.50
N ASP A 302 12.60 -14.41 2.49
CA ASP A 302 12.63 -15.54 3.45
C ASP A 302 12.83 -15.03 4.89
N LEU A 303 13.73 -14.04 5.09
CA LEU A 303 14.04 -13.47 6.40
C LEU A 303 12.88 -12.67 7.00
N ALA A 304 12.31 -11.74 6.22
CA ALA A 304 11.39 -10.73 6.73
C ALA A 304 9.92 -11.06 6.49
N LEU A 305 9.63 -11.93 5.53
CA LEU A 305 8.27 -12.27 5.12
C LEU A 305 7.94 -13.76 5.27
N SER A 306 8.86 -14.57 5.84
CA SER A 306 8.69 -16.02 5.98
C SER A 306 8.30 -16.72 4.66
N GLY A 307 8.78 -16.20 3.53
CA GLY A 307 8.43 -16.68 2.19
C GLY A 307 7.13 -16.10 1.60
N HIS A 308 6.34 -15.34 2.36
CA HIS A 308 5.07 -14.74 1.92
C HIS A 308 5.28 -13.38 1.25
N GLY A 309 5.78 -13.44 0.03
CA GLY A 309 6.10 -12.28 -0.78
C GLY A 309 6.94 -12.66 -1.99
N ARG A 310 7.48 -11.68 -2.68
CA ARG A 310 8.38 -11.90 -3.81
C ARG A 310 9.46 -10.82 -3.87
N PRO A 311 10.64 -11.11 -4.48
CA PRO A 311 11.62 -10.09 -4.79
C PRO A 311 11.01 -8.91 -5.54
N ALA A 312 11.43 -7.69 -5.21
CA ALA A 312 11.07 -6.47 -5.93
C ALA A 312 12.29 -5.87 -6.62
N TYR A 313 12.10 -5.40 -7.84
CA TYR A 313 13.14 -4.80 -8.67
C TYR A 313 12.81 -3.37 -9.11
N GLY A 314 11.53 -3.00 -9.07
CA GLY A 314 11.02 -1.70 -9.45
C GLY A 314 9.69 -1.37 -8.76
N PRO A 315 9.19 -0.14 -8.90
CA PRO A 315 7.88 0.23 -8.36
C PRO A 315 6.72 -0.31 -9.20
N ALA A 316 7.03 -0.91 -10.37
CA ALA A 316 6.06 -1.37 -11.36
C ALA A 316 6.04 -2.91 -11.53
N ASP A 317 6.75 -3.65 -10.69
CA ASP A 317 6.96 -5.09 -10.85
C ASP A 317 5.67 -5.87 -11.13
N GLY A 318 5.62 -6.52 -12.30
CA GLY A 318 4.50 -7.35 -12.72
C GLY A 318 3.28 -6.56 -13.20
N LEU A 319 3.38 -5.24 -13.36
CA LEU A 319 2.35 -4.38 -13.95
C LEU A 319 2.63 -4.15 -15.45
N PRO A 320 1.61 -3.78 -16.26
CA PRO A 320 1.79 -3.62 -17.72
C PRO A 320 2.86 -2.62 -18.14
N TRP A 321 3.18 -1.65 -17.30
CA TRP A 321 4.19 -0.62 -17.54
C TRP A 321 5.57 -0.96 -16.95
N ASP A 322 5.77 -2.17 -16.44
CA ASP A 322 7.05 -2.64 -15.95
C ASP A 322 8.06 -2.79 -17.09
N ASN A 323 9.33 -2.53 -16.79
CA ASN A 323 10.46 -2.81 -17.67
C ASN A 323 11.46 -3.74 -16.97
N ALA A 324 11.30 -5.03 -17.16
CA ALA A 324 12.19 -6.03 -16.58
C ALA A 324 13.67 -5.85 -17.01
N ASP A 325 13.92 -5.25 -18.18
CA ASP A 325 15.28 -4.96 -18.65
C ASP A 325 15.96 -3.83 -17.86
N ALA A 326 15.21 -3.05 -17.08
CA ALA A 326 15.76 -2.02 -16.18
C ALA A 326 16.43 -2.61 -14.92
N ASN A 327 16.28 -3.91 -14.68
CA ASN A 327 16.52 -4.53 -13.39
C ASN A 327 17.87 -5.23 -13.31
N VAL A 328 18.59 -5.01 -12.20
CA VAL A 328 19.74 -5.80 -11.75
C VAL A 328 19.21 -6.91 -10.85
N LYS A 329 19.55 -8.16 -11.16
CA LYS A 329 19.00 -9.32 -10.46
C LYS A 329 19.44 -9.42 -8.99
N GLY A 330 20.66 -8.96 -8.69
CA GLY A 330 21.23 -8.98 -7.35
C GLY A 330 21.80 -10.35 -6.93
N GLY A 331 22.27 -10.42 -5.67
CA GLY A 331 22.90 -11.61 -5.11
C GLY A 331 24.35 -11.83 -5.60
N ASP A 332 24.96 -10.85 -6.28
CA ASP A 332 26.31 -10.92 -6.83
C ASP A 332 27.25 -9.94 -6.11
N SER A 333 27.81 -10.40 -4.98
CA SER A 333 28.78 -9.61 -4.20
C SER A 333 30.11 -9.40 -4.94
N GLU A 334 30.47 -10.23 -5.95
CA GLU A 334 31.69 -10.06 -6.72
C GLU A 334 31.52 -8.89 -7.71
N ALA A 335 30.42 -8.86 -8.47
CA ALA A 335 30.06 -7.73 -9.32
C ALA A 335 29.98 -6.43 -8.52
N ALA A 336 29.35 -6.44 -7.33
CA ALA A 336 29.24 -5.29 -6.46
C ALA A 336 30.60 -4.72 -6.02
N ARG A 337 31.54 -5.59 -5.63
CA ARG A 337 32.91 -5.17 -5.30
C ARG A 337 33.65 -4.62 -6.52
N ALA A 338 33.45 -5.20 -7.70
CA ALA A 338 34.05 -4.70 -8.93
C ALA A 338 33.52 -3.29 -9.28
N THR A 339 32.21 -3.07 -9.13
CA THR A 339 31.56 -1.76 -9.30
C THR A 339 32.12 -0.72 -8.34
N LEU A 340 32.24 -1.06 -7.05
CA LEU A 340 32.84 -0.17 -6.03
C LEU A 340 34.29 0.16 -6.36
N ALA A 341 35.08 -0.86 -6.72
CA ALA A 341 36.49 -0.66 -7.11
C ALA A 341 36.64 0.23 -8.35
N ALA A 342 35.79 0.05 -9.37
CA ALA A 342 35.75 0.92 -10.56
C ALA A 342 35.34 2.35 -10.20
N GLY A 343 34.44 2.51 -9.21
CA GLY A 343 34.04 3.80 -8.65
C GLY A 343 35.08 4.49 -7.76
N GLY A 344 36.25 3.84 -7.52
CA GLY A 344 37.33 4.38 -6.71
C GLY A 344 37.24 4.10 -5.21
N TRP A 345 36.28 3.28 -4.78
CA TRP A 345 36.13 2.86 -3.40
C TRP A 345 37.08 1.72 -3.04
N ARG A 346 37.87 1.83 -1.96
CA ARG A 346 38.87 0.86 -1.53
C ARG A 346 38.99 0.84 -0.03
N ASP A 347 39.21 -0.30 0.57
CA ASP A 347 39.62 -0.44 1.97
C ASP A 347 41.12 -0.10 2.07
N SER A 348 41.46 1.10 2.45
CA SER A 348 42.82 1.62 2.50
C SER A 348 43.44 1.48 3.89
N ASN A 349 42.65 1.27 4.92
CA ASN A 349 43.09 1.17 6.31
C ASN A 349 42.98 -0.26 6.89
N GLY A 350 42.27 -1.18 6.19
CA GLY A 350 42.14 -2.58 6.55
C GLY A 350 41.06 -2.85 7.62
N ASP A 351 40.10 -1.92 7.82
CA ASP A 351 39.02 -2.07 8.80
C ASP A 351 37.77 -2.74 8.25
N GLY A 352 37.77 -3.08 6.94
CA GLY A 352 36.67 -3.74 6.25
C GLY A 352 35.60 -2.78 5.71
N VAL A 353 35.75 -1.46 5.88
CA VAL A 353 34.92 -0.44 5.27
C VAL A 353 35.70 0.25 4.15
N LEU A 354 35.05 0.44 3.00
CA LEU A 354 35.71 1.09 1.87
C LEU A 354 35.73 2.60 2.07
N GLU A 355 36.81 3.26 1.55
CA GLU A 355 36.92 4.71 1.54
C GLU A 355 37.10 5.25 0.13
N LYS A 356 36.65 6.50 -0.07
CA LYS A 356 36.93 7.31 -1.26
C LYS A 356 37.04 8.78 -0.87
N ASP A 357 38.13 9.44 -1.30
CA ASP A 357 38.38 10.85 -1.02
C ASP A 357 38.32 11.20 0.50
N GLY A 358 38.82 10.28 1.35
CA GLY A 358 38.84 10.45 2.82
C GLY A 358 37.48 10.26 3.49
N ARG A 359 36.50 9.70 2.81
CA ARG A 359 35.16 9.37 3.34
C ARG A 359 34.94 7.88 3.34
N ASP A 360 34.45 7.35 4.45
CA ASP A 360 34.00 5.97 4.56
C ASP A 360 32.75 5.73 3.69
N ALA A 361 32.61 4.55 3.11
CA ALA A 361 31.37 4.06 2.52
C ALA A 361 30.35 3.76 3.64
N ALA A 362 29.90 4.82 4.32
CA ALA A 362 29.06 4.72 5.51
C ALA A 362 27.90 5.72 5.44
N PHE A 363 26.68 5.26 5.76
CA PHE A 363 25.49 6.10 5.83
C PHE A 363 24.43 5.52 6.78
N THR A 364 23.43 6.34 7.11
CA THR A 364 22.28 5.93 7.94
C THR A 364 21.14 5.46 7.06
N LEU A 365 20.49 4.34 7.47
CA LEU A 365 19.22 3.86 6.91
C LEU A 365 18.13 3.99 7.97
N LEU A 366 17.17 4.87 7.71
CA LEU A 366 16.02 5.12 8.56
C LEU A 366 14.90 4.14 8.23
N TYR A 367 14.15 3.72 9.24
CA TYR A 367 12.93 2.92 9.10
C TYR A 367 11.92 3.30 10.20
N PRO A 368 10.59 3.15 9.99
CA PRO A 368 9.59 3.39 11.03
C PRO A 368 9.71 2.35 12.14
N ALA A 369 9.96 2.80 13.37
CA ALA A 369 10.26 1.94 14.52
C ALA A 369 9.08 1.02 14.93
N SER A 370 7.85 1.35 14.51
CA SER A 370 6.64 0.57 14.78
C SER A 370 6.36 -0.55 13.77
N ASP A 371 7.22 -0.73 12.74
CA ASP A 371 7.03 -1.70 11.66
C ASP A 371 8.11 -2.80 11.75
N SER A 372 7.72 -3.97 12.24
CA SER A 372 8.62 -5.12 12.43
C SER A 372 9.17 -5.65 11.11
N THR A 373 8.39 -5.63 10.03
CA THR A 373 8.81 -6.06 8.70
C THR A 373 9.90 -5.14 8.14
N ARG A 374 9.71 -3.81 8.25
CA ARG A 374 10.74 -2.86 7.81
C ARG A 374 12.00 -2.94 8.68
N GLN A 375 11.88 -3.21 9.96
CA GLN A 375 13.04 -3.47 10.83
C GLN A 375 13.82 -4.69 10.35
N ALA A 376 13.17 -5.83 10.11
CA ALA A 376 13.82 -7.05 9.63
C ALA A 376 14.50 -6.86 8.27
N LEU A 377 13.82 -6.21 7.31
CA LEU A 377 14.39 -5.86 6.01
C LEU A 377 15.63 -4.96 6.16
N THR A 378 15.55 -3.94 7.02
CA THR A 378 16.68 -3.03 7.27
C THR A 378 17.90 -3.79 7.78
N LEU A 379 17.72 -4.68 8.75
CA LEU A 379 18.82 -5.50 9.30
C LEU A 379 19.40 -6.44 8.25
N GLY A 380 18.56 -7.06 7.40
CA GLY A 380 19.02 -7.87 6.28
C GLY A 380 19.86 -7.09 5.27
N VAL A 381 19.44 -5.88 4.92
CA VAL A 381 20.21 -4.97 4.04
C VAL A 381 21.55 -4.59 4.66
N VAL A 382 21.59 -4.28 5.97
CA VAL A 382 22.83 -3.95 6.72
C VAL A 382 23.84 -5.09 6.62
N GLU A 383 23.42 -6.32 6.89
CA GLU A 383 24.32 -7.48 6.85
C GLU A 383 24.82 -7.77 5.43
N GLN A 384 23.97 -7.65 4.41
CA GLN A 384 24.40 -7.86 3.03
C GLN A 384 25.36 -6.74 2.54
N ALA A 385 25.09 -5.48 2.88
CA ALA A 385 25.96 -4.35 2.54
C ALA A 385 27.36 -4.48 3.17
N LYS A 386 27.45 -4.98 4.40
CA LYS A 386 28.72 -5.25 5.08
C LYS A 386 29.61 -6.20 4.31
N THR A 387 29.05 -7.18 3.60
CA THR A 387 29.84 -8.16 2.82
C THR A 387 30.62 -7.52 1.67
N ILE A 388 30.23 -6.35 1.22
CA ILE A 388 30.87 -5.58 0.14
C ILE A 388 31.60 -4.32 0.64
N GLY A 389 31.79 -4.18 1.96
CA GLY A 389 32.54 -3.08 2.56
C GLY A 389 31.75 -1.76 2.71
N ILE A 390 30.41 -1.82 2.70
CA ILE A 390 29.55 -0.66 2.98
C ILE A 390 28.98 -0.80 4.41
N ARG A 391 29.21 0.21 5.25
CA ARG A 391 28.68 0.28 6.61
C ARG A 391 27.39 1.08 6.67
N ILE A 392 26.26 0.41 6.95
CA ILE A 392 24.96 1.04 7.12
C ILE A 392 24.60 1.04 8.60
N THR A 393 24.24 2.23 9.14
CA THR A 393 23.75 2.37 10.52
C THR A 393 22.23 2.40 10.51
N PRO A 394 21.55 1.32 11.01
CA PRO A 394 20.08 1.30 11.06
C PRO A 394 19.57 2.22 12.18
N GLN A 395 18.51 2.99 11.90
CA GLN A 395 17.84 3.83 12.90
C GLN A 395 16.32 3.75 12.78
N GLY A 396 15.67 3.17 13.81
CA GLY A 396 14.23 3.22 13.97
C GLY A 396 13.77 4.61 14.43
N LYS A 397 12.81 5.20 13.71
CA LYS A 397 12.27 6.55 13.95
C LYS A 397 10.76 6.59 13.78
N SER A 398 10.10 7.60 14.34
CA SER A 398 8.73 7.94 13.97
C SER A 398 8.68 8.54 12.56
N TRP A 399 7.53 8.46 11.88
CA TRP A 399 7.37 9.13 10.57
C TRP A 399 7.59 10.64 10.64
N THR A 400 7.21 11.29 11.75
CA THR A 400 7.48 12.72 11.99
C THR A 400 8.97 13.02 12.00
N GLU A 401 9.79 12.20 12.66
CA GLU A 401 11.26 12.35 12.65
C GLU A 401 11.84 12.02 11.28
N ILE A 402 11.39 10.92 10.63
CA ILE A 402 11.84 10.54 9.28
C ILE A 402 11.63 11.72 8.33
N ARG A 403 10.48 12.38 8.37
CA ARG A 403 10.19 13.56 7.52
C ARG A 403 11.25 14.65 7.63
N THR A 404 11.81 14.87 8.80
CA THR A 404 12.85 15.90 9.01
C THR A 404 14.25 15.47 8.55
N MET A 405 14.48 14.17 8.33
CA MET A 405 15.80 13.57 8.08
C MET A 405 15.93 12.93 6.70
N MET A 406 14.82 12.64 6.00
CA MET A 406 14.77 11.80 4.79
C MET A 406 15.50 12.38 3.58
N HIS A 407 15.75 13.68 3.54
CA HIS A 407 16.44 14.32 2.42
C HIS A 407 17.97 14.18 2.50
N ALA A 408 18.51 13.75 3.66
CA ALA A 408 19.94 13.56 3.89
C ALA A 408 20.30 12.11 4.30
N ASN A 409 19.32 11.25 4.52
CA ASN A 409 19.54 9.86 4.92
C ASN A 409 18.77 8.92 4.00
N ALA A 410 19.29 7.71 3.81
CA ALA A 410 18.53 6.65 3.16
C ALA A 410 17.32 6.27 4.03
N VAL A 411 16.22 5.90 3.39
CA VAL A 411 14.97 5.52 4.10
C VAL A 411 14.37 4.29 3.49
N LEU A 412 13.94 3.35 4.33
CA LEU A 412 13.16 2.20 3.92
C LEU A 412 11.68 2.60 3.78
N PHE A 413 11.30 2.97 2.58
CA PHE A 413 9.93 3.31 2.22
C PHE A 413 9.13 2.10 1.72
N GLY A 414 7.83 2.32 1.52
CA GLY A 414 6.92 1.41 0.83
C GLY A 414 5.91 2.22 0.04
N PHE A 415 5.61 1.71 -1.15
CA PHE A 415 4.63 2.28 -2.08
C PHE A 415 3.90 1.14 -2.78
N GLY A 416 3.01 1.45 -3.69
CA GLY A 416 2.31 0.46 -4.48
C GLY A 416 0.97 0.97 -4.97
N SER A 417 0.92 1.41 -6.21
CA SER A 417 -0.27 1.94 -6.85
C SER A 417 -0.62 1.17 -8.12
N HIS A 418 -1.90 1.11 -8.43
CA HIS A 418 -2.40 0.60 -9.72
C HIS A 418 -2.31 1.65 -10.84
N SER A 419 -1.44 2.66 -10.66
CA SER A 419 -1.24 3.72 -11.64
C SER A 419 0.25 3.99 -11.88
N PRO A 420 0.71 4.12 -13.13
CA PRO A 420 2.08 4.50 -13.44
C PRO A 420 2.44 5.92 -12.99
N ALA A 421 1.47 6.76 -12.66
CA ALA A 421 1.70 8.09 -12.08
C ALA A 421 2.52 8.03 -10.77
N GLU A 422 2.51 6.89 -10.05
CA GLU A 422 3.38 6.72 -8.89
C GLU A 422 4.87 6.80 -9.26
N MET A 423 5.28 6.24 -10.39
CA MET A 423 6.68 6.34 -10.87
C MET A 423 7.09 7.80 -11.08
N VAL A 424 6.17 8.63 -11.59
CA VAL A 424 6.41 10.08 -11.78
C VAL A 424 6.61 10.78 -10.45
N ARG A 425 5.80 10.45 -9.43
CA ARG A 425 5.93 11.03 -8.09
C ARG A 425 7.25 10.64 -7.42
N LEU A 426 7.66 9.38 -7.59
CA LEU A 426 8.87 8.86 -6.97
C LEU A 426 10.15 9.32 -7.65
N ASN A 427 10.11 9.55 -8.98
CA ASN A 427 11.33 9.77 -9.78
C ASN A 427 11.28 11.04 -10.66
N GLY A 428 10.15 11.72 -10.79
CA GLY A 428 10.06 12.98 -11.53
C GLY A 428 10.74 14.13 -10.80
N SER A 429 11.55 14.94 -11.50
CA SER A 429 12.28 16.06 -10.90
C SER A 429 11.37 17.12 -10.30
N ARG A 430 10.15 17.28 -10.86
CA ARG A 430 9.14 18.22 -10.34
C ARG A 430 8.67 17.91 -8.91
N TYR A 431 8.88 16.67 -8.44
CA TYR A 431 8.54 16.25 -7.08
C TYR A 431 9.74 16.22 -6.12
N ALA A 432 10.91 16.70 -6.54
CA ALA A 432 12.10 16.72 -5.70
C ALA A 432 11.84 17.44 -4.36
N GLY A 433 11.91 16.70 -3.26
CA GLY A 433 11.65 17.20 -1.91
C GLY A 433 10.18 17.47 -1.58
N ALA A 434 9.22 17.06 -2.42
CA ALA A 434 7.79 17.25 -2.18
C ALA A 434 7.23 16.16 -1.25
N GLY A 435 7.22 16.42 0.05
CA GLY A 435 6.75 15.47 1.06
C GLY A 435 7.56 14.17 1.00
N TYR A 436 6.86 13.04 0.97
CA TYR A 436 7.50 11.71 0.85
C TYR A 436 7.80 11.30 -0.60
N TYR A 437 7.46 12.14 -1.60
CA TYR A 437 7.74 11.89 -3.01
C TYR A 437 9.09 12.47 -3.40
N ASN A 438 9.88 11.70 -4.15
CA ASN A 438 11.25 12.03 -4.55
C ASN A 438 12.06 12.79 -3.46
N PRO A 439 12.08 12.28 -2.21
CA PRO A 439 12.76 12.98 -1.11
C PRO A 439 14.29 12.95 -1.29
N GLY A 440 14.80 12.06 -2.15
CA GLY A 440 16.21 11.94 -2.51
C GLY A 440 16.70 12.99 -3.51
N TYR A 441 15.83 13.85 -4.04
CA TYR A 441 16.18 14.86 -5.06
C TYR A 441 16.72 14.25 -6.36
N TYR A 442 16.20 13.09 -6.77
CA TYR A 442 16.52 12.53 -8.07
C TYR A 442 16.11 13.49 -9.19
N ASN A 443 16.99 13.68 -10.16
CA ASN A 443 16.78 14.55 -11.31
C ASN A 443 17.47 13.94 -12.54
N ASN A 444 16.67 13.61 -13.57
CA ASN A 444 17.18 13.16 -14.85
C ASN A 444 16.23 13.67 -15.96
N PRO A 445 16.68 14.66 -16.79
CA PRO A 445 15.84 15.24 -17.83
C PRO A 445 15.33 14.22 -18.89
N ALA A 446 16.06 13.13 -19.14
CA ALA A 446 15.60 12.10 -20.08
C ALA A 446 14.43 11.30 -19.50
N VAL A 447 14.47 11.02 -18.19
CA VAL A 447 13.36 10.38 -17.46
C VAL A 447 12.13 11.28 -17.43
N ASP A 448 12.31 12.58 -17.14
CA ASP A 448 11.21 13.55 -17.15
C ASP A 448 10.57 13.67 -18.55
N ALA A 449 11.38 13.67 -19.60
CA ALA A 449 10.90 13.70 -20.99
C ALA A 449 10.12 12.42 -21.36
N ALA A 450 10.55 11.25 -20.85
CA ALA A 450 9.83 10.00 -21.05
C ALA A 450 8.46 10.02 -20.32
N PHE A 451 8.44 10.49 -19.09
CA PHE A 451 7.19 10.69 -18.33
C PHE A 451 6.22 11.63 -19.03
N ALA A 452 6.70 12.77 -19.51
CA ALA A 452 5.87 13.73 -20.23
C ALA A 452 5.25 13.13 -21.52
N LYS A 453 6.02 12.32 -22.28
CA LYS A 453 5.48 11.60 -23.44
C LYS A 453 4.45 10.55 -23.05
N ALA A 454 4.67 9.84 -21.96
CA ALA A 454 3.73 8.84 -21.47
C ALA A 454 2.41 9.48 -21.03
N GLU A 455 2.46 10.57 -20.26
CA GLU A 455 1.27 11.31 -19.81
C GLU A 455 0.48 11.90 -20.99
N ALA A 456 1.17 12.37 -22.03
CA ALA A 456 0.56 12.95 -23.23
C ALA A 456 0.22 11.93 -24.33
N ALA A 457 0.28 10.62 -24.07
CA ALA A 457 -0.05 9.61 -25.06
C ALA A 457 -1.54 9.58 -25.43
N GLU A 458 -1.85 9.04 -26.62
CA GLU A 458 -3.23 8.98 -27.15
C GLU A 458 -4.10 7.96 -26.43
N SER A 459 -3.51 6.92 -25.90
CA SER A 459 -4.18 5.89 -25.09
C SER A 459 -3.23 5.36 -24.01
N PHE A 460 -3.80 4.62 -23.06
CA PHE A 460 -2.98 3.96 -22.01
C PHE A 460 -1.98 2.98 -22.64
N GLU A 461 -2.39 2.18 -23.63
CA GLU A 461 -1.53 1.24 -24.32
C GLU A 461 -0.39 1.95 -25.07
N ALA A 462 -0.69 3.08 -25.73
CA ALA A 462 0.32 3.90 -26.40
C ALA A 462 1.30 4.57 -25.42
N SER A 463 0.94 4.69 -24.15
CA SER A 463 1.83 5.25 -23.11
C SER A 463 2.87 4.24 -22.61
N LEU A 464 2.61 2.93 -22.70
CA LEU A 464 3.43 1.89 -22.08
C LEU A 464 4.93 1.94 -22.47
N PRO A 465 5.33 2.11 -23.75
CA PRO A 465 6.74 2.18 -24.10
C PRO A 465 7.48 3.35 -23.43
N PHE A 466 6.78 4.46 -23.17
CA PHE A 466 7.39 5.63 -22.54
C PHE A 466 7.57 5.43 -21.03
N TRP A 467 6.62 4.77 -20.36
CA TRP A 467 6.78 4.36 -18.97
C TRP A 467 7.95 3.39 -18.79
N GLN A 468 8.11 2.46 -19.73
CA GLN A 468 9.22 1.51 -19.76
C GLN A 468 10.56 2.21 -20.02
N ALA A 469 10.59 3.16 -20.95
CA ALA A 469 11.80 3.95 -21.26
C ALA A 469 12.25 4.82 -20.07
N ALA A 470 11.33 5.36 -19.27
CA ALA A 470 11.69 6.10 -18.06
C ALA A 470 12.45 5.23 -17.05
N GLN A 471 12.14 3.92 -16.98
CA GLN A 471 12.85 2.98 -16.13
C GLN A 471 14.24 2.66 -16.70
N TRP A 472 14.32 2.40 -18.00
CA TRP A 472 15.56 2.15 -18.72
C TRP A 472 15.33 2.19 -20.24
N ASP A 473 16.03 3.07 -20.96
CA ASP A 473 15.92 3.22 -22.41
C ASP A 473 17.09 2.57 -23.19
N GLY A 474 17.97 1.83 -22.51
CA GLY A 474 19.20 1.26 -23.04
C GLY A 474 20.47 2.07 -22.71
N ALA A 475 20.33 3.31 -22.22
CA ALA A 475 21.44 4.21 -21.87
C ALA A 475 21.25 4.88 -20.51
N THR A 476 20.03 5.31 -20.19
CA THR A 476 19.68 5.98 -18.94
C THR A 476 18.28 5.58 -18.43
N GLY A 477 17.97 5.91 -17.20
CA GLY A 477 16.69 5.63 -16.54
C GLY A 477 16.83 5.59 -15.02
N PHE A 478 15.71 5.61 -14.31
CA PHE A 478 15.73 5.57 -12.83
C PHE A 478 15.96 4.17 -12.26
N GLY A 479 15.80 3.11 -13.07
CA GLY A 479 15.97 1.71 -12.67
C GLY A 479 17.38 1.37 -12.21
N SER A 480 17.55 0.16 -11.67
CA SER A 480 18.83 -0.26 -11.07
C SER A 480 19.99 -0.40 -12.07
N LYS A 481 19.73 -0.67 -13.36
CA LYS A 481 20.73 -0.58 -14.43
C LYS A 481 21.07 0.85 -14.83
N GLY A 482 20.16 1.77 -14.62
CA GLY A 482 20.32 3.19 -14.90
C GLY A 482 20.99 3.93 -13.76
N ASP A 483 20.26 4.86 -13.17
CA ASP A 483 20.76 5.72 -12.07
C ASP A 483 20.66 5.07 -10.70
N ALA A 484 20.00 3.91 -10.60
CA ALA A 484 19.76 3.19 -9.34
C ALA A 484 19.20 4.12 -8.25
N ALA A 485 18.15 4.88 -8.59
CA ALA A 485 17.55 5.85 -7.68
C ALA A 485 17.04 5.21 -6.37
N TRP A 486 16.68 3.93 -6.46
CA TRP A 486 16.21 3.09 -5.37
C TRP A 486 16.91 1.73 -5.39
N ALA A 487 16.94 1.06 -4.24
CA ALA A 487 17.13 -0.38 -4.16
C ALA A 487 15.82 -1.01 -3.67
N TRP A 488 15.01 -1.49 -4.61
CA TRP A 488 13.79 -2.22 -4.30
C TRP A 488 14.14 -3.59 -3.74
N LEU A 489 13.42 -4.04 -2.72
CA LEU A 489 13.75 -5.23 -1.94
C LEU A 489 12.72 -6.35 -2.13
N VAL A 490 11.48 -6.08 -1.73
CA VAL A 490 10.40 -7.07 -1.71
C VAL A 490 9.07 -6.44 -2.10
N ASN A 491 8.18 -7.25 -2.71
CA ASN A 491 6.76 -7.01 -2.78
C ASN A 491 6.08 -7.88 -1.74
N LEU A 492 5.24 -7.29 -0.91
CA LEU A 492 4.52 -7.97 0.17
C LEU A 492 3.34 -8.79 -0.39
N GLU A 493 2.93 -9.80 0.34
CA GLU A 493 1.53 -10.25 0.38
C GLU A 493 0.91 -9.67 1.64
N HIS A 494 -0.34 -9.21 1.53
CA HIS A 494 -1.09 -8.85 2.73
C HIS A 494 -1.70 -10.12 3.33
N SER A 495 -1.34 -10.39 4.57
CA SER A 495 -1.66 -11.63 5.26
C SER A 495 -2.72 -11.39 6.32
N TYR A 496 -3.73 -12.27 6.34
CA TYR A 496 -4.85 -12.18 7.26
C TYR A 496 -5.17 -13.55 7.85
N TRP A 497 -5.65 -13.56 9.08
CA TRP A 497 -6.43 -14.66 9.61
C TRP A 497 -7.91 -14.33 9.47
N VAL A 498 -8.66 -15.23 8.88
CA VAL A 498 -10.07 -15.06 8.55
C VAL A 498 -10.87 -16.20 9.16
N SER A 499 -11.98 -15.91 9.83
CA SER A 499 -12.89 -16.94 10.35
C SER A 499 -13.27 -17.95 9.25
N ASP A 500 -13.27 -19.23 9.58
CA ASP A 500 -13.71 -20.30 8.66
C ASP A 500 -15.12 -20.06 8.11
N CYS A 501 -15.94 -19.31 8.87
CA CYS A 501 -17.31 -18.98 8.50
C CYS A 501 -17.45 -17.70 7.67
N LEU A 502 -16.36 -16.95 7.43
CA LEU A 502 -16.40 -15.70 6.68
C LEU A 502 -15.89 -15.92 5.25
N ASP A 503 -16.79 -15.70 4.29
CA ASP A 503 -16.44 -15.57 2.87
C ASP A 503 -16.20 -14.08 2.54
N THR A 504 -14.98 -13.74 2.18
CA THR A 504 -14.57 -12.39 1.77
C THR A 504 -14.66 -12.16 0.26
N GLY A 505 -15.17 -13.15 -0.49
CA GLY A 505 -15.21 -13.10 -1.94
C GLY A 505 -13.83 -13.09 -2.61
N ARG A 506 -13.83 -12.85 -3.92
CA ARG A 506 -12.58 -12.69 -4.68
C ARG A 506 -11.92 -11.36 -4.38
N GLN A 507 -10.72 -11.42 -3.84
CA GLN A 507 -9.92 -10.23 -3.57
C GLN A 507 -9.18 -9.75 -4.82
N GLN A 508 -9.15 -8.44 -5.02
CA GLN A 508 -8.30 -7.76 -6.00
C GLN A 508 -6.83 -7.85 -5.55
N ILE A 509 -5.87 -7.73 -6.49
CA ILE A 509 -4.49 -7.38 -6.15
C ILE A 509 -4.54 -6.06 -5.37
N GLN A 510 -4.04 -6.06 -4.14
CA GLN A 510 -4.16 -4.90 -3.25
C GLN A 510 -3.07 -3.85 -3.53
N PRO A 511 -3.39 -2.57 -3.39
CA PRO A 511 -2.40 -1.50 -3.40
C PRO A 511 -1.63 -1.45 -2.08
N HIS A 512 -0.77 -0.45 -1.91
CA HIS A 512 -0.11 -0.16 -0.63
C HIS A 512 -1.09 -0.09 0.53
N GLY A 513 -0.69 -0.62 1.68
CA GLY A 513 -1.55 -0.93 2.84
C GLY A 513 -2.17 0.25 3.59
N HIS A 514 -2.27 1.44 3.01
CA HIS A 514 -3.01 2.55 3.60
C HIS A 514 -4.53 2.37 3.46
N GLY A 515 -5.27 2.74 4.50
CA GLY A 515 -6.70 2.48 4.59
C GLY A 515 -6.96 1.01 4.95
N PHE A 516 -8.04 0.45 4.41
CA PHE A 516 -8.45 -0.93 4.66
C PHE A 516 -8.58 -1.70 3.33
N PRO A 517 -7.47 -2.04 2.64
CA PRO A 517 -7.53 -2.59 1.28
C PRO A 517 -8.36 -3.85 1.15
N ILE A 518 -8.34 -4.72 2.16
CA ILE A 518 -9.13 -5.95 2.19
C ILE A 518 -10.64 -5.69 2.14
N THR A 519 -11.10 -4.53 2.61
CA THR A 519 -12.53 -4.21 2.72
C THR A 519 -13.12 -3.59 1.46
N ARG A 520 -12.38 -3.61 0.33
CA ARG A 520 -12.81 -2.99 -0.92
C ARG A 520 -14.15 -3.53 -1.45
N ASN A 521 -14.45 -4.79 -1.18
CA ASN A 521 -15.70 -5.45 -1.52
C ASN A 521 -16.48 -5.91 -0.28
N LEU A 522 -16.37 -5.15 0.83
CA LEU A 522 -16.98 -5.50 2.12
C LEU A 522 -18.49 -5.73 2.02
N GLU A 523 -19.18 -5.06 1.13
CA GLU A 523 -20.59 -5.24 0.83
C GLU A 523 -20.94 -6.62 0.20
N GLU A 524 -19.93 -7.29 -0.36
CA GLU A 524 -20.09 -8.63 -0.96
C GLU A 524 -19.82 -9.76 0.03
N TRP A 525 -19.25 -9.46 1.20
CA TRP A 525 -18.90 -10.47 2.19
C TRP A 525 -20.12 -11.18 2.77
N ARG A 526 -19.98 -12.46 3.07
CA ARG A 526 -21.09 -13.31 3.54
C ARG A 526 -20.63 -14.21 4.68
N TRP A 527 -21.57 -14.44 5.62
CA TRP A 527 -21.40 -15.48 6.62
C TRP A 527 -21.92 -16.80 6.09
N THR A 528 -21.08 -17.83 6.08
CA THR A 528 -21.37 -19.13 5.44
C THR A 528 -21.77 -20.22 6.43
N CYS A 529 -21.51 -20.06 7.73
CA CYS A 529 -21.98 -20.98 8.76
C CYS A 529 -23.43 -20.68 9.14
N GLN A 530 -24.20 -21.78 9.42
CA GLN A 530 -25.61 -21.72 9.82
C GLN A 530 -25.76 -21.65 11.33
#